data_570fef05c03e27bca63c12986da34ad1
#
_entry.id   570fef05c03e27bca63c12986da34ad1
#
_cell.length_a   1.000
_cell.length_b   1.000
_cell.length_c   1.000
_cell.angle_alpha   90.00
_cell.angle_beta   90.00
_cell.angle_gamma   90.00
#
_symmetry.space_group_name_H-M   'P 1'
#
loop_
_entity.id
_entity.type
_entity.pdbx_description
1 polymer ?
#
loop_
_entity_poly.entity_id
_entity_poly.type
_entity_poly.pdbx_seq_one_letter_code
_entity_poly.pdbx_strand_id
1 'polypeptide(L)'
;ALTLLAAVAGRTERVLLGPACMGSFALRNPMVLAYEWASLDVLSGGRTRMVACSGGGSGPIWEAETRAMGYAAEDRHKLMVEAMAVMRHLWTRDNEPFEGQFFRFSDLTLEPKPVQSPCPIWMATNAGRETRGEVQMAGSDFALKRVGRIADGWMTHSVSREGFAKSWAMIIDAAKSAGRDTSSFDHVLYHHIN
;
A
#
# COMPACT_ATOMS: atom_id res chain seq x y z
N ALA A 1 14.51 3.48 1.57
CA ALA A 1 13.70 2.77 2.58
C ALA A 1 13.98 1.27 2.54
N LEU A 2 13.95 0.59 1.38
CA LEU A 2 14.14 -0.87 1.27
C LEU A 2 15.50 -1.35 1.80
N THR A 3 16.59 -0.65 1.46
CA THR A 3 17.93 -0.96 1.96
C THR A 3 18.04 -0.90 3.49
N LEU A 4 17.35 0.07 4.13
CA LEU A 4 17.29 0.14 5.58
C LEU A 4 16.48 -1.02 6.16
N LEU A 5 15.33 -1.34 5.58
CA LEU A 5 14.51 -2.48 6.01
C LEU A 5 15.27 -3.80 5.90
N ALA A 6 16.06 -3.99 4.83
CA ALA A 6 16.92 -5.17 4.67
C ALA A 6 18.00 -5.25 5.76
N ALA A 7 18.63 -4.13 6.10
CA ALA A 7 19.62 -4.08 7.19
C ALA A 7 18.98 -4.40 8.55
N VAL A 8 17.77 -3.91 8.82
CA VAL A 8 17.02 -4.23 10.04
C VAL A 8 16.57 -5.70 10.04
N ALA A 9 16.13 -6.23 8.88
CA ALA A 9 15.75 -7.64 8.74
C ALA A 9 16.87 -8.58 9.17
N GLY A 10 18.11 -8.27 8.73
CA GLY A 10 19.30 -9.09 9.06
C GLY A 10 19.79 -8.93 10.51
N ARG A 11 19.23 -8.03 11.29
CA ARG A 11 19.61 -7.76 12.70
C ARG A 11 18.49 -8.07 13.69
N THR A 12 17.33 -8.46 13.22
CA THR A 12 16.14 -8.70 14.06
C THR A 12 15.46 -9.99 13.62
N GLU A 13 14.70 -10.61 14.54
CA GLU A 13 14.03 -11.89 14.29
C GLU A 13 12.50 -11.81 14.48
N ARG A 14 12.00 -10.79 15.18
CA ARG A 14 10.60 -10.75 15.63
C ARG A 14 9.83 -9.52 15.15
N VAL A 15 10.50 -8.39 14.92
CA VAL A 15 9.82 -7.14 14.57
C VAL A 15 9.26 -7.20 13.17
N LEU A 16 8.06 -6.65 12.97
CA LEU A 16 7.47 -6.44 11.66
C LEU A 16 8.17 -5.26 10.97
N LEU A 17 8.33 -5.36 9.67
CA LEU A 17 9.13 -4.45 8.87
C LEU A 17 8.28 -3.80 7.77
N GLY A 18 8.18 -2.49 7.79
CA GLY A 18 7.43 -1.77 6.76
C GLY A 18 7.74 -0.29 6.74
N PRO A 19 7.49 0.40 5.63
CA PRO A 19 7.56 1.85 5.57
C PRO A 19 6.32 2.47 6.19
N ALA A 20 6.45 3.65 6.79
CA ALA A 20 5.32 4.40 7.34
C ALA A 20 5.05 5.72 6.59
N CYS A 21 4.61 5.78 5.38
CA CYS A 21 4.32 4.82 4.31
C CYS A 21 5.27 4.99 3.12
N MET A 22 5.06 4.25 2.02
CA MET A 22 5.86 4.40 0.79
C MET A 22 5.20 5.41 -0.16
N GLY A 23 5.48 6.71 0.04
CA GLY A 23 4.93 7.80 -0.80
C GLY A 23 5.40 7.75 -2.26
N SER A 24 6.51 7.10 -2.55
CA SER A 24 7.01 6.85 -3.90
C SER A 24 6.48 5.58 -4.55
N PHE A 25 5.49 4.92 -3.97
CA PHE A 25 4.98 3.64 -4.48
C PHE A 25 4.55 3.72 -5.94
N ALA A 26 3.75 4.74 -6.28
CA ALA A 26 3.24 4.95 -7.64
C ALA A 26 4.33 5.35 -8.67
N LEU A 27 5.52 5.73 -8.20
CA LEU A 27 6.64 6.14 -9.06
C LEU A 27 7.65 5.01 -9.30
N ARG A 28 7.47 3.87 -8.67
CA ARG A 28 8.36 2.72 -8.84
C ARG A 28 7.83 1.81 -9.93
N ASN A 29 8.76 1.23 -10.69
CA ASN A 29 8.38 0.13 -11.56
C ASN A 29 7.87 -1.02 -10.68
N PRO A 30 6.61 -1.47 -10.82
CA PRO A 30 6.02 -2.47 -9.95
C PRO A 30 6.65 -3.85 -10.09
N MET A 31 7.24 -4.19 -11.23
CA MET A 31 7.97 -5.45 -11.40
C MET A 31 9.24 -5.46 -10.57
N VAL A 32 10.04 -4.38 -10.65
CA VAL A 32 11.26 -4.24 -9.85
C VAL A 32 10.92 -4.25 -8.36
N LEU A 33 9.88 -3.51 -7.97
CA LEU A 33 9.43 -3.47 -6.58
C LEU A 33 8.93 -4.83 -6.09
N ALA A 34 8.29 -5.62 -6.96
CA ALA A 34 7.83 -6.97 -6.61
C ALA A 34 9.02 -7.92 -6.31
N TYR A 35 10.10 -7.85 -7.10
CA TYR A 35 11.34 -8.60 -6.84
C TYR A 35 12.01 -8.18 -5.53
N GLU A 36 12.20 -6.86 -5.35
CA GLU A 36 12.84 -6.31 -4.15
C GLU A 36 12.06 -6.67 -2.89
N TRP A 37 10.72 -6.59 -2.95
CA TRP A 37 9.88 -6.89 -1.80
C TRP A 37 9.81 -8.37 -1.49
N ALA A 38 9.70 -9.23 -2.50
CA ALA A 38 9.74 -10.68 -2.31
C ALA A 38 11.07 -11.12 -1.68
N SER A 39 12.18 -10.57 -2.16
CA SER A 39 13.51 -10.84 -1.59
C SER A 39 13.59 -10.39 -0.12
N LEU A 40 13.05 -9.22 0.21
CA LEU A 40 12.99 -8.74 1.59
C LEU A 40 12.09 -9.61 2.47
N ASP A 41 10.99 -10.10 1.93
CA ASP A 41 10.07 -10.98 2.64
C ASP A 41 10.73 -12.32 2.97
N VAL A 42 11.43 -12.91 2.01
CA VAL A 42 12.24 -14.12 2.23
C VAL A 42 13.34 -13.87 3.26
N LEU A 43 14.12 -12.80 3.11
CA LEU A 43 15.20 -12.44 4.02
C LEU A 43 14.72 -12.25 5.47
N SER A 44 13.53 -11.71 5.63
CA SER A 44 12.93 -11.46 6.95
C SER A 44 12.15 -12.65 7.52
N GLY A 45 11.95 -13.73 6.75
CA GLY A 45 11.10 -14.85 7.15
C GLY A 45 9.63 -14.48 7.26
N GLY A 46 9.11 -13.65 6.32
CA GLY A 46 7.69 -13.29 6.25
C GLY A 46 7.25 -12.17 7.21
N ARG A 47 8.18 -11.32 7.66
CA ARG A 47 7.87 -10.21 8.59
C ARG A 47 7.55 -8.88 7.91
N THR A 48 7.42 -8.85 6.58
CA THR A 48 7.17 -7.61 5.86
C THR A 48 5.71 -7.16 5.91
N ARG A 49 5.51 -5.83 5.94
CA ARG A 49 4.22 -5.16 5.79
C ARG A 49 4.41 -3.99 4.83
N MET A 50 4.03 -4.17 3.58
CA MET A 50 4.09 -3.09 2.59
C MET A 50 2.94 -2.10 2.85
N VAL A 51 3.26 -0.81 2.91
CA VAL A 51 2.26 0.24 3.03
C VAL A 51 2.31 1.14 1.81
N ALA A 52 1.42 0.88 0.85
CA ALA A 52 1.27 1.68 -0.36
C ALA A 52 0.67 3.05 -0.05
N CYS A 53 1.23 4.07 -0.66
CA CYS A 53 0.75 5.45 -0.55
C CYS A 53 1.00 6.17 -1.88
N SER A 54 0.04 6.99 -2.30
CA SER A 54 0.20 7.82 -3.49
C SER A 54 1.04 9.08 -3.27
N GLY A 55 1.57 9.28 -2.06
CA GLY A 55 2.25 10.51 -1.66
C GLY A 55 1.27 11.61 -1.26
N GLY A 56 1.67 12.88 -1.35
CA GLY A 56 0.87 14.01 -0.90
C GLY A 56 -0.43 14.29 -1.69
N GLY A 57 -0.69 13.50 -2.73
CA GLY A 57 -1.94 13.55 -3.52
C GLY A 57 -2.01 14.71 -4.51
N SER A 58 -1.60 15.91 -4.15
CA SER A 58 -1.59 17.09 -5.00
C SER A 58 -0.48 18.06 -4.61
N GLY A 59 -0.15 18.96 -5.52
CA GLY A 59 0.86 19.99 -5.33
C GLY A 59 2.06 19.84 -6.25
N PRO A 60 2.80 20.94 -6.49
CA PRO A 60 3.77 21.03 -7.59
C PRO A 60 4.90 19.99 -7.50
N ILE A 61 5.34 19.62 -6.30
CA ILE A 61 6.39 18.60 -6.12
C ILE A 61 5.91 17.23 -6.58
N TRP A 62 4.74 16.79 -6.10
CA TRP A 62 4.16 15.49 -6.44
C TRP A 62 3.79 15.37 -7.92
N GLU A 63 3.32 16.45 -8.49
CA GLU A 63 3.00 16.54 -9.92
C GLU A 63 4.27 16.47 -10.77
N ALA A 64 5.32 17.20 -10.38
CA ALA A 64 6.60 17.19 -11.08
C ALA A 64 7.24 15.80 -11.07
N GLU A 65 7.23 15.10 -9.91
CA GLU A 65 7.71 13.72 -9.82
C GLU A 65 6.95 12.79 -10.76
N THR A 66 5.62 12.89 -10.78
CA THR A 66 4.77 12.02 -11.64
C THR A 66 5.05 12.27 -13.12
N ARG A 67 5.15 13.52 -13.53
CA ARG A 67 5.52 13.90 -14.90
C ARG A 67 6.94 13.43 -15.29
N ALA A 68 7.89 13.51 -14.35
CA ALA A 68 9.26 13.04 -14.60
C ALA A 68 9.33 11.53 -14.86
N MET A 69 8.34 10.76 -14.38
CA MET A 69 8.19 9.33 -14.67
C MET A 69 7.38 9.04 -15.96
N GLY A 70 7.01 10.08 -16.70
CA GLY A 70 6.27 9.95 -17.96
C GLY A 70 4.75 9.77 -17.82
N TYR A 71 4.19 10.01 -16.62
CA TYR A 71 2.76 9.85 -16.37
C TYR A 71 2.06 11.20 -16.14
N ALA A 72 0.75 11.24 -16.39
CA ALA A 72 -0.07 12.37 -16.02
C ALA A 72 -0.23 12.45 -14.49
N ALA A 73 -0.22 13.66 -13.95
CA ALA A 73 -0.25 13.88 -12.50
C ALA A 73 -1.52 13.29 -11.83
N GLU A 74 -2.63 13.38 -12.53
CA GLU A 74 -3.94 12.86 -12.11
C GLU A 74 -4.01 11.33 -12.04
N ASP A 75 -3.10 10.63 -12.71
CA ASP A 75 -3.07 9.17 -12.75
C ASP A 75 -2.35 8.54 -11.56
N ARG A 76 -1.71 9.33 -10.70
CA ARG A 76 -0.89 8.84 -9.60
C ARG A 76 -1.61 7.82 -8.70
N HIS A 77 -2.89 8.03 -8.41
CA HIS A 77 -3.68 7.08 -7.63
C HIS A 77 -4.00 5.80 -8.39
N LYS A 78 -4.29 5.90 -9.68
CA LYS A 78 -4.56 4.73 -10.54
C LYS A 78 -3.30 3.90 -10.72
N LEU A 79 -2.15 4.56 -10.95
CA LEU A 79 -0.83 3.91 -10.99
C LEU A 79 -0.56 3.10 -9.74
N MET A 80 -0.81 3.67 -8.54
CA MET A 80 -0.64 2.95 -7.28
C MET A 80 -1.52 1.71 -7.22
N VAL A 81 -2.79 1.82 -7.57
CA VAL A 81 -3.74 0.70 -7.53
C VAL A 81 -3.33 -0.40 -8.51
N GLU A 82 -2.96 -0.02 -9.73
CA GLU A 82 -2.54 -1.00 -10.74
C GLU A 82 -1.19 -1.64 -10.38
N ALA A 83 -0.26 -0.87 -9.81
CA ALA A 83 1.00 -1.41 -9.31
C ALA A 83 0.79 -2.47 -8.21
N MET A 84 -0.16 -2.27 -7.29
CA MET A 84 -0.53 -3.29 -6.31
C MET A 84 -1.06 -4.57 -6.99
N ALA A 85 -1.88 -4.44 -8.03
CA ALA A 85 -2.39 -5.56 -8.79
C ALA A 85 -1.28 -6.32 -9.54
N VAL A 86 -0.35 -5.59 -10.18
CA VAL A 86 0.84 -6.16 -10.83
C VAL A 86 1.69 -6.97 -9.85
N MET A 87 1.98 -6.41 -8.68
CA MET A 87 2.78 -7.10 -7.68
C MET A 87 2.11 -8.38 -7.19
N ARG A 88 0.81 -8.35 -6.88
CA ARG A 88 0.05 -9.54 -6.49
C ARG A 88 0.02 -10.59 -7.60
N HIS A 89 -0.17 -10.16 -8.86
CA HIS A 89 -0.14 -11.05 -10.01
C HIS A 89 1.21 -11.79 -10.10
N LEU A 90 2.32 -11.06 -10.05
CA LEU A 90 3.67 -11.62 -10.14
C LEU A 90 4.02 -12.54 -8.95
N TRP A 91 3.48 -12.30 -7.77
CA TRP A 91 3.70 -13.14 -6.59
C TRP A 91 2.91 -14.45 -6.59
N THR A 92 1.81 -14.51 -7.34
CA THR A 92 0.87 -15.64 -7.25
C THR A 92 0.68 -16.39 -8.56
N ARG A 93 1.20 -15.86 -9.68
CA ARG A 93 0.98 -16.43 -11.02
C ARG A 93 2.29 -16.50 -11.78
N ASP A 94 2.41 -17.53 -12.63
CA ASP A 94 3.58 -17.76 -13.48
C ASP A 94 3.14 -17.84 -14.93
N ASN A 95 3.86 -17.11 -15.79
CA ASN A 95 3.64 -17.10 -17.24
C ASN A 95 2.21 -16.69 -17.67
N GLU A 96 1.43 -16.08 -16.78
CA GLU A 96 0.12 -15.56 -17.10
C GLU A 96 0.21 -14.10 -17.57
N PRO A 97 -0.55 -13.69 -18.60
CA PRO A 97 -0.55 -12.31 -19.05
C PRO A 97 -1.21 -11.40 -18.03
N PHE A 98 -0.70 -10.18 -17.94
CA PHE A 98 -1.32 -9.08 -17.20
C PHE A 98 -1.64 -7.96 -18.19
N GLU A 99 -2.88 -7.49 -18.20
CA GLU A 99 -3.33 -6.37 -19.00
C GLU A 99 -3.99 -5.30 -18.14
N GLY A 100 -3.28 -4.19 -17.94
CA GLY A 100 -3.76 -3.02 -17.23
C GLY A 100 -3.76 -1.77 -18.12
N GLN A 101 -4.10 -0.65 -17.53
CA GLN A 101 -4.06 0.65 -18.20
C GLN A 101 -2.61 1.13 -18.41
N PHE A 102 -1.74 0.90 -17.45
CA PHE A 102 -0.35 1.41 -17.41
C PHE A 102 0.69 0.31 -17.61
N PHE A 103 0.37 -0.92 -17.22
CA PHE A 103 1.30 -2.05 -17.30
C PHE A 103 0.69 -3.19 -18.09
N ARG A 104 1.51 -3.75 -18.98
CA ARG A 104 1.14 -4.91 -19.78
C ARG A 104 2.36 -5.79 -19.96
N PHE A 105 2.21 -7.09 -19.72
CA PHE A 105 3.26 -8.07 -19.94
C PHE A 105 2.66 -9.48 -20.09
N SER A 106 3.46 -10.39 -20.65
CA SER A 106 3.19 -11.83 -20.71
C SER A 106 4.48 -12.59 -20.45
N ASP A 107 4.35 -13.89 -20.20
CA ASP A 107 5.47 -14.84 -20.11
C ASP A 107 6.51 -14.47 -19.03
N LEU A 108 6.05 -13.91 -17.92
CA LEU A 108 6.89 -13.57 -16.79
C LEU A 108 6.65 -14.51 -15.61
N THR A 109 7.76 -14.98 -15.04
CA THR A 109 7.82 -15.65 -13.73
C THR A 109 8.72 -14.84 -12.82
N LEU A 110 8.28 -14.55 -11.60
CA LEU A 110 9.06 -13.85 -10.61
C LEU A 110 9.57 -14.84 -9.55
N GLU A 111 10.88 -14.87 -9.35
CA GLU A 111 11.55 -15.62 -8.28
C GLU A 111 12.54 -14.73 -7.52
N PRO A 112 12.63 -14.83 -6.18
CA PRO A 112 11.81 -15.69 -5.33
C PRO A 112 10.38 -15.19 -5.19
N LYS A 113 9.45 -16.10 -4.87
CA LYS A 113 8.13 -15.71 -4.36
C LYS A 113 8.25 -15.24 -2.90
N PRO A 114 7.37 -14.36 -2.41
CA PRO A 114 7.30 -14.08 -0.98
C PRO A 114 7.02 -15.34 -0.16
N VAL A 115 7.52 -15.37 1.08
CA VAL A 115 7.17 -16.42 2.06
C VAL A 115 5.71 -16.32 2.48
N GLN A 116 5.22 -15.07 2.60
CA GLN A 116 3.81 -14.82 2.91
C GLN A 116 2.93 -15.07 1.70
N SER A 117 1.84 -15.85 1.84
CA SER A 117 0.88 -16.11 0.79
C SER A 117 -0.56 -15.98 1.31
N PRO A 118 -1.28 -14.91 0.99
CA PRO A 118 -0.83 -13.75 0.21
C PRO A 118 0.15 -12.86 0.98
N CYS A 119 1.09 -12.25 0.24
CA CYS A 119 1.94 -11.20 0.80
C CYS A 119 1.13 -9.91 0.98
N PRO A 120 1.01 -9.38 2.20
CA PRO A 120 0.08 -8.30 2.48
C PRO A 120 0.54 -6.95 1.93
N ILE A 121 -0.36 -6.25 1.24
CA ILE A 121 -0.19 -4.86 0.84
C ILE A 121 -1.25 -4.01 1.55
N TRP A 122 -0.81 -3.20 2.48
CA TRP A 122 -1.64 -2.21 3.17
C TRP A 122 -1.71 -0.91 2.38
N MET A 123 -2.69 -0.08 2.69
CA MET A 123 -2.77 1.27 2.14
C MET A 123 -2.79 2.30 3.25
N ALA A 124 -2.11 3.43 2.99
CA ALA A 124 -2.23 4.61 3.83
C ALA A 124 -3.35 5.52 3.32
N THR A 125 -4.18 6.00 4.27
CA THR A 125 -5.06 7.16 4.09
C THR A 125 -4.92 8.05 5.32
N ASN A 126 -4.89 9.36 5.12
CA ASN A 126 -4.70 10.30 6.21
C ASN A 126 -5.82 11.32 6.22
N ALA A 127 -6.07 11.89 7.40
CA ALA A 127 -7.00 12.99 7.55
C ALA A 127 -6.60 14.17 6.65
N GLY A 128 -7.54 14.68 5.89
CA GLY A 128 -7.34 15.90 5.11
C GLY A 128 -7.18 17.13 6.05
N ARG A 129 -6.49 18.16 5.56
CA ARG A 129 -6.34 19.42 6.32
C ARG A 129 -7.67 20.17 6.54
N GLU A 130 -8.70 19.79 5.80
CA GLU A 130 -10.00 20.50 5.77
C GLU A 130 -11.14 19.71 6.42
N THR A 131 -10.89 18.85 7.38
CA THR A 131 -11.99 18.24 8.12
C THR A 131 -12.63 19.28 9.04
N ARG A 132 -13.66 19.95 8.53
CA ARG A 132 -14.56 20.77 9.31
C ARG A 132 -15.60 19.89 9.96
N GLY A 133 -15.53 19.73 11.25
CA GLY A 133 -16.52 18.99 12.02
C GLY A 133 -15.92 18.41 13.30
N GLU A 134 -16.80 17.96 14.19
CA GLU A 134 -16.43 17.38 15.49
C GLU A 134 -15.65 16.04 15.36
N VAL A 135 -15.77 15.35 14.20
CA VAL A 135 -15.16 14.04 13.94
C VAL A 135 -14.25 14.12 12.74
N GLN A 136 -12.97 14.04 12.99
CA GLN A 136 -11.96 14.03 11.94
C GLN A 136 -11.78 12.61 11.38
N MET A 137 -12.32 12.36 10.18
CA MET A 137 -12.13 11.10 9.44
C MET A 137 -10.73 10.98 8.88
N ALA A 138 -10.24 9.75 8.74
CA ALA A 138 -8.90 9.44 8.21
C ALA A 138 -8.80 9.50 6.67
N GLY A 139 -9.74 10.11 5.99
CA GLY A 139 -9.78 10.26 4.54
C GLY A 139 -11.20 10.44 4.03
N SER A 140 -11.33 10.64 2.73
CA SER A 140 -12.65 10.65 2.09
C SER A 140 -13.28 9.25 2.08
N ASP A 141 -14.61 9.18 2.01
CA ASP A 141 -15.35 7.92 1.88
C ASP A 141 -14.84 7.05 0.75
N PHE A 142 -14.52 7.66 -0.38
CA PHE A 142 -13.98 6.96 -1.55
C PHE A 142 -12.63 6.31 -1.24
N ALA A 143 -11.74 7.04 -0.56
CA ALA A 143 -10.42 6.54 -0.19
C ALA A 143 -10.52 5.38 0.82
N LEU A 144 -11.36 5.53 1.86
CA LEU A 144 -11.57 4.50 2.87
C LEU A 144 -12.22 3.23 2.28
N LYS A 145 -13.26 3.39 1.47
CA LYS A 145 -13.90 2.26 0.77
C LYS A 145 -12.94 1.55 -0.18
N ARG A 146 -12.02 2.28 -0.83
CA ARG A 146 -10.98 1.69 -1.66
C ARG A 146 -10.02 0.83 -0.83
N VAL A 147 -9.59 1.28 0.34
CA VAL A 147 -8.77 0.46 1.26
C VAL A 147 -9.46 -0.88 1.51
N GLY A 148 -10.72 -0.88 1.93
CA GLY A 148 -11.49 -2.10 2.18
C GLY A 148 -11.57 -3.04 0.98
N ARG A 149 -11.73 -2.49 -0.22
CA ARG A 149 -11.88 -3.29 -1.44
C ARG A 149 -10.61 -3.98 -1.92
N ILE A 150 -9.43 -3.36 -1.74
CA ILE A 150 -8.21 -3.81 -2.40
C ILE A 150 -6.98 -3.96 -1.50
N ALA A 151 -6.97 -3.43 -0.28
CA ALA A 151 -5.83 -3.55 0.64
C ALA A 151 -6.04 -4.68 1.65
N ASP A 152 -4.95 -5.14 2.28
CA ASP A 152 -4.97 -6.19 3.31
C ASP A 152 -4.78 -5.62 4.71
N GLY A 153 -4.69 -4.30 4.82
CA GLY A 153 -4.59 -3.55 6.05
C GLY A 153 -4.56 -2.04 5.80
N TRP A 154 -4.55 -1.29 6.87
CA TRP A 154 -4.69 0.15 6.83
C TRP A 154 -3.70 0.87 7.76
N MET A 155 -3.13 1.96 7.27
CA MET A 155 -2.32 2.88 8.07
C MET A 155 -2.87 4.29 7.99
N THR A 156 -2.90 4.98 9.13
CA THR A 156 -3.27 6.39 9.20
C THR A 156 -2.50 7.13 10.31
N HIS A 157 -2.59 8.45 10.29
CA HIS A 157 -2.08 9.32 11.33
C HIS A 157 -2.99 10.53 11.54
N SER A 158 -2.80 11.26 12.65
CA SER A 158 -3.44 12.56 12.91
C SER A 158 -4.97 12.52 12.79
N VAL A 159 -5.59 11.49 13.34
CA VAL A 159 -7.04 11.31 13.36
C VAL A 159 -7.53 11.25 14.82
N SER A 160 -8.76 11.75 15.09
CA SER A 160 -9.38 11.58 16.40
C SER A 160 -9.75 10.12 16.66
N ARG A 161 -9.86 9.75 17.94
CA ARG A 161 -10.26 8.37 18.32
C ARG A 161 -11.58 7.95 17.66
N GLU A 162 -12.55 8.84 17.66
CA GLU A 162 -13.86 8.59 17.05
C GLU A 162 -13.76 8.51 15.51
N GLY A 163 -13.00 9.42 14.90
CA GLY A 163 -12.75 9.39 13.44
C GLY A 163 -12.02 8.13 13.00
N PHE A 164 -11.08 7.63 13.80
CA PHE A 164 -10.42 6.36 13.57
C PHE A 164 -11.41 5.21 13.59
N ALA A 165 -12.24 5.10 14.62
CA ALA A 165 -13.23 4.03 14.74
C ALA A 165 -14.25 4.05 13.58
N LYS A 166 -14.77 5.22 13.21
CA LYS A 166 -15.69 5.38 12.06
C LYS A 166 -15.01 5.03 10.74
N SER A 167 -13.77 5.47 10.54
CA SER A 167 -13.00 5.15 9.33
C SER A 167 -12.75 3.66 9.21
N TRP A 168 -12.37 3.00 10.31
CA TRP A 168 -12.16 1.57 10.35
C TRP A 168 -13.43 0.79 10.05
N ALA A 169 -14.56 1.15 10.66
CA ALA A 169 -15.85 0.53 10.37
C ALA A 169 -16.20 0.61 8.87
N MET A 170 -16.01 1.78 8.25
CA MET A 170 -16.25 1.97 6.80
C MET A 170 -15.33 1.09 5.93
N ILE A 171 -14.08 0.92 6.31
CA ILE A 171 -13.13 0.04 5.61
C ILE A 171 -13.63 -1.42 5.67
N ILE A 172 -13.97 -1.90 6.86
CA ILE A 172 -14.44 -3.27 7.08
C ILE A 172 -15.76 -3.54 6.34
N ASP A 173 -16.70 -2.60 6.38
CA ASP A 173 -17.97 -2.73 5.64
C ASP A 173 -17.75 -2.79 4.12
N ALA A 174 -16.81 -1.99 3.60
CA ALA A 174 -16.46 -2.02 2.19
C ALA A 174 -15.76 -3.33 1.79
N ALA A 175 -14.94 -3.91 2.68
CA ALA A 175 -14.30 -5.19 2.46
C ALA A 175 -15.33 -6.34 2.43
N LYS A 176 -16.22 -6.39 3.42
CA LYS A 176 -17.32 -7.37 3.47
C LYS A 176 -18.24 -7.27 2.26
N SER A 177 -18.60 -6.04 1.85
CA SER A 177 -19.42 -5.80 0.66
C SER A 177 -18.75 -6.25 -0.64
N ALA A 178 -17.41 -6.33 -0.66
CA ALA A 178 -16.63 -6.87 -1.76
C ALA A 178 -16.36 -8.39 -1.64
N GLY A 179 -17.00 -9.07 -0.69
CA GLY A 179 -16.85 -10.51 -0.47
C GLY A 179 -15.49 -10.93 0.12
N ARG A 180 -14.75 -9.99 0.74
CA ARG A 180 -13.42 -10.28 1.29
C ARG A 180 -13.51 -10.78 2.73
N ASP A 181 -12.65 -11.75 3.04
CA ASP A 181 -12.40 -12.13 4.43
C ASP A 181 -11.66 -10.99 5.14
N THR A 182 -12.17 -10.59 6.29
CA THR A 182 -11.61 -9.50 7.11
C THR A 182 -10.90 -10.00 8.38
N SER A 183 -10.78 -11.31 8.56
CA SER A 183 -10.18 -11.91 9.76
C SER A 183 -8.70 -11.55 9.93
N SER A 184 -7.98 -11.36 8.82
CA SER A 184 -6.58 -10.98 8.78
C SER A 184 -6.32 -9.49 8.56
N PHE A 185 -7.40 -8.67 8.44
CA PHE A 185 -7.22 -7.23 8.31
C PHE A 185 -6.62 -6.64 9.58
N ASP A 186 -5.61 -5.80 9.37
CA ASP A 186 -4.92 -5.16 10.48
C ASP A 186 -4.77 -3.64 10.22
N HIS A 187 -4.43 -2.88 11.24
CA HIS A 187 -4.33 -1.44 11.14
C HIS A 187 -3.26 -0.86 12.05
N VAL A 188 -2.69 0.26 11.63
CA VAL A 188 -1.71 1.02 12.40
C VAL A 188 -2.12 2.49 12.45
N LEU A 189 -2.19 3.00 13.68
CA LEU A 189 -2.28 4.44 13.93
C LEU A 189 -0.88 4.95 14.30
N TYR A 190 -0.34 5.82 13.45
CA TYR A 190 0.95 6.46 13.65
C TYR A 190 0.77 7.81 14.35
N HIS A 191 1.51 8.02 15.45
CA HIS A 191 1.57 9.30 16.14
C HIS A 191 3.01 9.79 16.24
N HIS A 192 3.19 11.10 16.05
CA HIS A 192 4.42 11.75 16.46
C HIS A 192 4.42 11.89 17.99
N ILE A 193 5.46 11.38 18.62
CA ILE A 193 5.73 11.62 20.03
C ILE A 193 6.74 12.76 20.06
N ASN A 194 6.32 13.92 20.60
CA ASN A 194 7.17 15.10 20.81
C ASN A 194 7.85 14.98 22.17
#